data_d9871c65b06a1671361385d41923198f
#
_entry.id   d9871c65b06a1671361385d41923198f
#
_cell.length_a   1.000
_cell.length_b   1.000
_cell.length_c   1.000
_cell.angle_alpha   90.00
_cell.angle_beta   90.00
_cell.angle_gamma   90.00
#
_symmetry.space_group_name_H-M   'P 1'
#
loop_
_entity.id
_entity.type
_entity.pdbx_description
1 polymer ?
#
loop_
_entity_poly.entity_id
_entity_poly.type
_entity_poly.pdbx_seq_one_letter_code
_entity_poly.pdbx_strand_id
1 'polypeptide(L)'
;MRRILLLSQFFSPDRTGTGRIMGELFSGLSLQGFSVDVAASRQEYGREERHLLPSFERMGTMRVFRSFRWFHSKESIFGRLFNYLMVFFCTYWTVFRHGLAKRKDLIVSVSNPPIMPLLGSLLRGKGQKFIYILHDLYPDIAIAMGVVGEKHLFSRVMFAVNRYVFCHADRIVVLGRDMRQHLIEAYDVENERIAVLPNWAPDGIVYEERLRTKEPFRILYAGNLGRFHDLGLAVEAVRETAGVELRFVGEGALKEELQAQAAGVSHVRFYPFLEQAAYHEQLRSADAFLVSLEAHLSGLAVPSKFYAYLAAGRPILAIAEETTEMARVIREEKIGFVIHHGDTALFQATVDQMRQSPELCREIGRRAHSLYERMYRKELVIKSYAKLFEQLCNPSM
;
A
#
# COMPACT_ATOMS: atom_id res chain seq x y z
N MET A 1 19.79 -11.59 -20.58
CA MET A 1 19.23 -10.44 -19.82
C MET A 1 17.76 -10.36 -20.12
N ARG A 2 16.89 -10.56 -19.11
CA ARG A 2 15.44 -10.54 -19.28
C ARG A 2 14.93 -9.11 -19.35
N ARG A 3 13.97 -8.89 -20.27
CA ARG A 3 13.46 -7.55 -20.59
C ARG A 3 12.05 -7.38 -20.08
N ILE A 4 11.83 -6.36 -19.26
CA ILE A 4 10.56 -6.02 -18.63
C ILE A 4 10.04 -4.72 -19.22
N LEU A 5 8.72 -4.66 -19.45
CA LEU A 5 7.95 -3.43 -19.59
C LEU A 5 7.09 -3.24 -18.36
N LEU A 6 7.30 -2.18 -17.60
CA LEU A 6 6.41 -1.76 -16.52
C LEU A 6 5.42 -0.71 -17.02
N LEU A 7 4.14 -0.94 -16.76
CA LEU A 7 3.05 0.02 -16.95
C LEU A 7 2.57 0.49 -15.57
N SER A 8 2.87 1.73 -15.22
CA SER A 8 2.50 2.30 -13.92
C SER A 8 2.24 3.79 -14.07
N GLN A 9 1.11 4.29 -13.58
CA GLN A 9 0.85 5.72 -13.61
C GLN A 9 1.88 6.47 -12.75
N PHE A 10 2.13 6.00 -11.54
CA PHE A 10 3.08 6.59 -10.60
C PHE A 10 4.39 5.81 -10.59
N PHE A 11 5.49 6.52 -10.74
CA PHE A 11 6.84 5.97 -10.69
C PHE A 11 7.81 7.03 -10.15
N SER A 12 8.90 6.59 -9.50
CA SER A 12 9.91 7.50 -8.95
C SER A 12 10.26 8.64 -9.94
N PRO A 13 10.38 9.90 -9.48
CA PRO A 13 10.47 10.37 -8.09
C PRO A 13 9.11 10.69 -7.43
N ASP A 14 7.97 10.21 -7.97
CA ASP A 14 6.64 10.42 -7.38
C ASP A 14 6.61 9.92 -5.93
N ARG A 15 6.10 10.75 -5.01
CA ARG A 15 6.07 10.51 -3.57
C ARG A 15 4.90 9.64 -3.09
N THR A 16 4.02 9.19 -3.99
CA THR A 16 2.96 8.25 -3.62
C THR A 16 3.55 6.91 -3.16
N GLY A 17 2.81 6.19 -2.31
CA GLY A 17 3.21 4.85 -1.89
C GLY A 17 3.52 3.94 -3.08
N THR A 18 2.65 3.93 -4.10
CA THR A 18 2.85 3.14 -5.33
C THR A 18 4.07 3.60 -6.11
N GLY A 19 4.26 4.94 -6.29
CA GLY A 19 5.41 5.49 -7.02
C GLY A 19 6.74 5.11 -6.39
N ARG A 20 6.83 5.20 -5.06
CA ARG A 20 8.00 4.80 -4.28
C ARG A 20 8.26 3.29 -4.42
N ILE A 21 7.27 2.45 -4.12
CA ILE A 21 7.41 0.99 -4.15
C ILE A 21 7.81 0.49 -5.55
N MET A 22 7.16 0.99 -6.61
CA MET A 22 7.51 0.59 -7.98
C MET A 22 8.90 1.09 -8.38
N GLY A 23 9.27 2.31 -7.99
CA GLY A 23 10.61 2.84 -8.21
C GLY A 23 11.69 1.96 -7.56
N GLU A 24 11.54 1.63 -6.30
CA GLU A 24 12.48 0.81 -5.54
C GLU A 24 12.52 -0.64 -6.06
N LEU A 25 11.35 -1.26 -6.34
CA LEU A 25 11.26 -2.61 -6.87
C LEU A 25 12.02 -2.76 -8.19
N PHE A 26 11.70 -1.91 -9.16
CA PHE A 26 12.27 -2.05 -10.49
C PHE A 26 13.71 -1.58 -10.57
N SER A 27 14.14 -0.64 -9.71
CA SER A 27 15.56 -0.34 -9.51
C SER A 27 16.32 -1.55 -8.97
N GLY A 28 15.78 -2.21 -7.95
CA GLY A 28 16.39 -3.42 -7.38
C GLY A 28 16.44 -4.59 -8.37
N LEU A 29 15.38 -4.80 -9.16
CA LEU A 29 15.39 -5.81 -10.23
C LEU A 29 16.43 -5.48 -11.32
N SER A 30 16.57 -4.19 -11.65
CA SER A 30 17.57 -3.72 -12.62
C SER A 30 19.01 -4.04 -12.14
N LEU A 31 19.29 -3.87 -10.84
CA LEU A 31 20.58 -4.25 -10.24
C LEU A 31 20.81 -5.78 -10.25
N GLN A 32 19.74 -6.57 -10.30
CA GLN A 32 19.82 -8.04 -10.42
C GLN A 32 19.86 -8.53 -11.89
N GLY A 33 20.09 -7.63 -12.84
CA GLY A 33 20.33 -7.97 -14.25
C GLY A 33 19.10 -7.99 -15.15
N PHE A 34 17.95 -7.45 -14.70
CA PHE A 34 16.81 -7.24 -15.57
C PHE A 34 16.96 -5.94 -16.37
N SER A 35 16.57 -5.95 -17.64
CA SER A 35 16.47 -4.73 -18.46
C SER A 35 15.04 -4.18 -18.34
N VAL A 36 14.88 -3.00 -17.79
CA VAL A 36 13.56 -2.43 -17.47
C VAL A 36 13.28 -1.21 -18.32
N ASP A 37 12.14 -1.22 -19.02
CA ASP A 37 11.51 -0.05 -19.59
C ASP A 37 10.26 0.28 -18.79
N VAL A 38 10.05 1.54 -18.49
CA VAL A 38 8.90 2.04 -17.72
C VAL A 38 8.10 2.99 -18.58
N ALA A 39 6.79 2.79 -18.63
CA ALA A 39 5.83 3.77 -19.16
C ALA A 39 5.03 4.36 -17.99
N ALA A 40 5.16 5.68 -17.74
CA ALA A 40 4.61 6.34 -16.57
C ALA A 40 4.01 7.72 -16.88
N SER A 41 3.42 8.37 -15.88
CA SER A 41 2.94 9.76 -15.95
C SER A 41 4.09 10.75 -15.80
N ARG A 42 3.96 11.94 -16.42
CA ARG A 42 4.87 13.07 -16.25
C ARG A 42 4.55 13.92 -15.02
N GLN A 43 3.37 13.79 -14.47
CA GLN A 43 2.91 14.61 -13.35
C GLN A 43 2.99 13.83 -12.04
N GLU A 44 3.66 14.41 -11.05
CA GLU A 44 3.70 13.91 -9.68
C GLU A 44 2.34 14.14 -8.98
N TYR A 45 1.93 13.22 -8.15
CA TYR A 45 0.71 13.36 -7.36
C TYR A 45 0.88 14.46 -6.28
N GLY A 46 -0.11 15.36 -6.18
CA GLY A 46 -0.12 16.40 -5.15
C GLY A 46 0.76 17.63 -5.43
N ARG A 47 1.53 17.67 -6.52
CA ARG A 47 2.26 18.86 -6.95
C ARG A 47 1.46 19.71 -7.92
N GLU A 48 1.79 21.00 -7.96
CA GLU A 48 1.17 21.96 -8.88
C GLU A 48 1.32 21.51 -10.33
N GLU A 49 0.32 21.82 -11.16
CA GLU A 49 0.22 21.39 -12.56
C GLU A 49 1.41 21.84 -13.46
N ARG A 50 2.17 22.83 -13.03
CA ARG A 50 3.29 23.41 -13.78
C ARG A 50 4.57 22.56 -13.75
N HIS A 51 4.73 21.67 -12.76
CA HIS A 51 5.94 20.86 -12.64
C HIS A 51 5.74 19.49 -13.30
N LEU A 52 6.28 19.35 -14.52
CA LEU A 52 6.24 18.11 -15.26
C LEU A 52 7.62 17.44 -15.28
N LEU A 53 7.67 16.17 -14.95
CA LEU A 53 8.87 15.34 -15.09
C LEU A 53 9.29 15.24 -16.58
N PRO A 54 10.56 14.96 -16.88
CA PRO A 54 11.05 14.74 -18.24
C PRO A 54 10.24 13.67 -18.97
N SER A 55 9.99 13.84 -20.26
CA SER A 55 9.29 12.83 -21.08
C SER A 55 10.10 11.55 -21.27
N PHE A 56 11.42 11.65 -21.17
CA PHE A 56 12.36 10.53 -21.19
C PHE A 56 13.51 10.79 -20.23
N GLU A 57 13.90 9.78 -19.48
CA GLU A 57 15.12 9.79 -18.67
C GLU A 57 15.70 8.37 -18.53
N ARG A 58 16.97 8.31 -18.16
CA ARG A 58 17.63 7.08 -17.74
C ARG A 58 17.87 7.12 -16.23
N MET A 59 17.42 6.10 -15.53
CA MET A 59 17.66 5.91 -14.10
C MET A 59 18.50 4.63 -13.93
N GLY A 60 19.84 4.79 -13.85
CA GLY A 60 20.75 3.66 -13.95
C GLY A 60 20.61 2.96 -15.30
N THR A 61 20.31 1.66 -15.30
CA THR A 61 20.08 0.86 -16.50
C THR A 61 18.65 0.87 -17.01
N MET A 62 17.73 1.48 -16.27
CA MET A 62 16.32 1.62 -16.66
C MET A 62 16.10 2.78 -17.63
N ARG A 63 15.13 2.61 -18.54
CA ARG A 63 14.64 3.68 -19.42
C ARG A 63 13.21 4.01 -19.01
N VAL A 64 12.97 5.27 -18.66
CA VAL A 64 11.65 5.76 -18.22
C VAL A 64 11.07 6.70 -19.26
N PHE A 65 9.92 6.34 -19.78
CA PHE A 65 9.15 7.12 -20.76
C PHE A 65 7.89 7.65 -20.08
N ARG A 66 7.70 8.97 -20.09
CA ARG A 66 6.56 9.62 -19.45
C ARG A 66 5.77 10.44 -20.44
N SER A 67 4.44 10.33 -20.42
CA SER A 67 3.59 10.98 -21.43
C SER A 67 2.40 11.74 -20.90
N PHE A 68 1.78 11.28 -19.85
CA PHE A 68 0.51 11.82 -19.38
C PHE A 68 0.67 12.97 -18.38
N ARG A 69 -0.28 13.91 -18.39
CA ARG A 69 -0.54 14.89 -17.32
C ARG A 69 -2.04 14.93 -16.99
N TRP A 70 -2.40 15.44 -15.82
CA TRP A 70 -3.79 15.62 -15.44
C TRP A 70 -4.43 16.76 -16.28
N PHE A 71 -5.64 16.50 -16.80
CA PHE A 71 -6.39 17.46 -17.63
C PHE A 71 -7.59 18.06 -16.90
N HIS A 72 -8.14 17.32 -15.89
CA HIS A 72 -9.33 17.73 -15.14
C HIS A 72 -9.13 17.61 -13.64
N SER A 73 -10.02 18.28 -12.87
CA SER A 73 -10.04 18.20 -11.42
C SER A 73 -10.16 16.76 -10.95
N LYS A 74 -9.35 16.41 -9.93
CA LYS A 74 -9.36 15.11 -9.27
C LYS A 74 -10.51 14.97 -8.26
N GLU A 75 -11.23 16.05 -7.97
CA GLU A 75 -12.33 16.07 -6.98
C GLU A 75 -13.60 15.45 -7.55
N SER A 76 -13.87 15.65 -8.85
CA SER A 76 -15.04 15.10 -9.49
C SER A 76 -14.84 13.65 -9.95
N ILE A 77 -15.88 12.81 -9.84
CA ILE A 77 -15.86 11.42 -10.30
C ILE A 77 -15.62 11.36 -11.82
N PHE A 78 -16.30 12.23 -12.57
CA PHE A 78 -16.13 12.32 -14.02
C PHE A 78 -14.73 12.76 -14.42
N GLY A 79 -14.14 13.73 -13.71
CA GLY A 79 -12.77 14.17 -13.94
C GLY A 79 -11.74 13.04 -13.69
N ARG A 80 -11.96 12.26 -12.63
CA ARG A 80 -11.11 11.07 -12.36
C ARG A 80 -11.23 10.02 -13.44
N LEU A 81 -12.45 9.67 -13.85
CA LEU A 81 -12.68 8.69 -14.91
C LEU A 81 -12.07 9.13 -16.24
N PHE A 82 -12.25 10.40 -16.63
CA PHE A 82 -11.63 10.96 -17.81
C PHE A 82 -10.10 10.90 -17.75
N ASN A 83 -9.51 11.26 -16.61
CA ASN A 83 -8.06 11.15 -16.43
C ASN A 83 -7.57 9.69 -16.51
N TYR A 84 -8.33 8.71 -16.01
CA TYR A 84 -7.98 7.29 -16.16
C TYR A 84 -7.97 6.82 -17.61
N LEU A 85 -8.95 7.25 -18.41
CA LEU A 85 -8.99 6.96 -19.84
C LEU A 85 -7.83 7.65 -20.57
N MET A 86 -7.54 8.91 -20.23
CA MET A 86 -6.43 9.65 -20.85
C MET A 86 -5.07 9.02 -20.52
N VAL A 87 -4.84 8.59 -19.26
CA VAL A 87 -3.59 7.92 -18.92
C VAL A 87 -3.45 6.59 -19.65
N PHE A 88 -4.55 5.86 -19.82
CA PHE A 88 -4.57 4.61 -20.58
C PHE A 88 -4.15 4.85 -22.04
N PHE A 89 -4.82 5.76 -22.74
CA PHE A 89 -4.51 6.07 -24.14
C PHE A 89 -3.13 6.71 -24.34
N CYS A 90 -2.71 7.61 -23.48
CA CYS A 90 -1.36 8.20 -23.56
C CYS A 90 -0.27 7.16 -23.31
N THR A 91 -0.49 6.23 -22.35
CA THR A 91 0.45 5.14 -22.11
C THR A 91 0.49 4.17 -23.30
N TYR A 92 -0.67 3.81 -23.85
CA TYR A 92 -0.74 2.98 -25.07
C TYR A 92 0.05 3.63 -26.22
N TRP A 93 -0.19 4.93 -26.49
CA TRP A 93 0.50 5.66 -27.53
C TRP A 93 2.02 5.72 -27.32
N THR A 94 2.45 5.93 -26.08
CA THR A 94 3.87 5.94 -25.73
C THR A 94 4.51 4.57 -25.99
N VAL A 95 3.88 3.51 -25.55
CA VAL A 95 4.35 2.12 -25.77
C VAL A 95 4.41 1.80 -27.27
N PHE A 96 3.38 2.17 -28.02
CA PHE A 96 3.31 1.94 -29.46
C PHE A 96 4.38 2.74 -30.22
N ARG A 97 4.47 4.06 -29.99
CA ARG A 97 5.40 4.97 -30.67
C ARG A 97 6.86 4.55 -30.46
N HIS A 98 7.22 4.13 -29.28
CA HIS A 98 8.59 3.74 -28.94
C HIS A 98 8.85 2.23 -29.07
N GLY A 99 7.86 1.46 -29.48
CA GLY A 99 7.96 0.01 -29.64
C GLY A 99 8.32 -0.74 -28.36
N LEU A 100 7.89 -0.21 -27.19
CA LEU A 100 8.35 -0.70 -25.88
C LEU A 100 7.89 -2.13 -25.57
N ALA A 101 6.73 -2.55 -26.07
CA ALA A 101 6.23 -3.92 -25.88
C ALA A 101 6.96 -4.96 -26.75
N LYS A 102 7.65 -4.51 -27.81
CA LYS A 102 8.37 -5.43 -28.70
C LYS A 102 9.57 -6.06 -27.99
N ARG A 103 9.77 -7.38 -28.20
CA ARG A 103 10.91 -8.14 -27.67
C ARG A 103 11.03 -8.06 -26.14
N LYS A 104 9.91 -7.96 -25.42
CA LYS A 104 9.87 -8.11 -23.95
C LYS A 104 9.60 -9.56 -23.58
N ASP A 105 10.15 -9.97 -22.46
CA ASP A 105 9.87 -11.28 -21.86
C ASP A 105 8.68 -11.17 -20.91
N LEU A 106 8.59 -10.03 -20.21
CA LEU A 106 7.56 -9.73 -19.23
C LEU A 106 6.92 -8.37 -19.48
N ILE A 107 5.59 -8.32 -19.38
CA ILE A 107 4.81 -7.09 -19.21
C ILE A 107 4.27 -7.10 -17.79
N VAL A 108 4.51 -6.03 -17.04
CA VAL A 108 4.03 -5.87 -15.67
C VAL A 108 3.14 -4.65 -15.61
N SER A 109 1.98 -4.78 -15.01
CA SER A 109 1.08 -3.66 -14.76
C SER A 109 0.66 -3.61 -13.30
N VAL A 110 0.42 -2.39 -12.79
CA VAL A 110 -0.02 -2.13 -11.42
C VAL A 110 -1.48 -1.67 -11.42
N SER A 111 -2.20 -1.85 -10.31
CA SER A 111 -3.61 -1.50 -10.15
C SER A 111 -3.93 0.01 -10.20
N ASN A 112 -2.97 0.87 -10.41
CA ASN A 112 -3.16 2.32 -10.44
C ASN A 112 -2.75 2.93 -11.81
N PRO A 113 -3.73 3.46 -12.58
CA PRO A 113 -5.17 3.45 -12.34
C PRO A 113 -5.78 2.07 -12.58
N PRO A 114 -6.98 1.80 -12.05
CA PRO A 114 -7.60 0.46 -12.10
C PRO A 114 -7.75 -0.15 -13.50
N ILE A 115 -7.77 0.68 -14.55
CA ILE A 115 -7.87 0.22 -15.94
C ILE A 115 -6.50 -0.14 -16.56
N MET A 116 -5.39 0.22 -15.94
CA MET A 116 -4.03 0.00 -16.49
C MET A 116 -3.73 -1.48 -16.78
N PRO A 117 -4.14 -2.45 -15.96
CA PRO A 117 -3.88 -3.86 -16.22
C PRO A 117 -4.52 -4.39 -17.49
N LEU A 118 -5.65 -3.81 -17.92
CA LEU A 118 -6.24 -4.11 -19.23
C LEU A 118 -5.26 -3.79 -20.36
N LEU A 119 -4.57 -2.65 -20.29
CA LEU A 119 -3.54 -2.31 -21.27
C LEU A 119 -2.40 -3.33 -21.27
N GLY A 120 -1.93 -3.78 -20.10
CA GLY A 120 -0.91 -4.82 -19.99
C GLY A 120 -1.34 -6.13 -20.68
N SER A 121 -2.58 -6.54 -20.45
CA SER A 121 -3.16 -7.71 -21.07
C SER A 121 -3.27 -7.59 -22.60
N LEU A 122 -3.70 -6.42 -23.11
CA LEU A 122 -3.86 -6.17 -24.56
C LEU A 122 -2.52 -6.02 -25.29
N LEU A 123 -1.48 -5.52 -24.62
CA LEU A 123 -0.16 -5.36 -25.22
C LEU A 123 0.66 -6.66 -25.25
N ARG A 124 0.19 -7.70 -24.57
CA ARG A 124 0.87 -8.99 -24.49
C ARG A 124 0.92 -9.66 -25.86
N GLY A 125 2.11 -9.87 -26.38
CA GLY A 125 2.37 -10.62 -27.60
C GLY A 125 2.56 -12.12 -27.36
N LYS A 126 2.66 -12.88 -28.43
CA LYS A 126 2.90 -14.34 -28.37
C LYS A 126 4.22 -14.65 -27.65
N GLY A 127 4.17 -15.53 -26.66
CA GLY A 127 5.32 -15.94 -25.87
C GLY A 127 5.74 -14.98 -24.75
N GLN A 128 5.10 -13.81 -24.62
CA GLN A 128 5.33 -12.90 -23.53
C GLN A 128 4.48 -13.28 -22.31
N LYS A 129 5.00 -13.02 -21.11
CA LYS A 129 4.29 -13.21 -19.85
C LYS A 129 3.71 -11.91 -19.35
N PHE A 130 2.52 -11.95 -18.76
CA PHE A 130 1.86 -10.81 -18.15
C PHE A 130 1.68 -11.02 -16.66
N ILE A 131 2.18 -10.05 -15.88
CA ILE A 131 2.07 -10.03 -14.42
C ILE A 131 1.24 -8.81 -14.00
N TYR A 132 0.26 -9.05 -13.16
CA TYR A 132 -0.54 -8.01 -12.55
C TYR A 132 -0.16 -7.86 -11.07
N ILE A 133 0.36 -6.68 -10.67
CA ILE A 133 0.62 -6.32 -9.27
C ILE A 133 -0.61 -5.56 -8.76
N LEU A 134 -1.36 -6.19 -7.87
CA LEU A 134 -2.61 -5.69 -7.32
C LEU A 134 -2.37 -5.13 -5.92
N HIS A 135 -2.40 -3.80 -5.78
CA HIS A 135 -2.32 -3.13 -4.48
C HIS A 135 -3.71 -2.85 -3.91
N ASP A 136 -4.61 -2.32 -4.74
CA ASP A 136 -5.98 -1.93 -4.37
C ASP A 136 -6.95 -2.51 -5.39
N LEU A 137 -7.99 -3.20 -4.94
CA LEU A 137 -8.95 -3.88 -5.81
C LEU A 137 -10.18 -2.99 -6.06
N TYR A 138 -10.23 -2.37 -7.24
CA TYR A 138 -11.41 -1.65 -7.75
C TYR A 138 -12.15 -2.51 -8.77
N PRO A 139 -13.51 -2.52 -8.79
CA PRO A 139 -14.44 -1.60 -8.12
C PRO A 139 -14.78 -1.96 -6.68
N ASP A 140 -14.32 -3.11 -6.15
CA ASP A 140 -14.71 -3.66 -4.85
C ASP A 140 -14.54 -2.64 -3.72
N ILE A 141 -13.40 -1.96 -3.66
CA ILE A 141 -13.16 -0.88 -2.68
C ILE A 141 -14.20 0.24 -2.81
N ALA A 142 -14.52 0.68 -4.04
CA ALA A 142 -15.47 1.77 -4.24
C ALA A 142 -16.90 1.36 -3.84
N ILE A 143 -17.26 0.10 -4.03
CA ILE A 143 -18.54 -0.48 -3.61
C ILE A 143 -18.58 -0.59 -2.10
N ALA A 144 -17.55 -1.17 -1.49
CA ALA A 144 -17.42 -1.32 -0.05
C ALA A 144 -17.51 0.05 0.66
N MET A 145 -16.91 1.08 0.09
CA MET A 145 -16.98 2.47 0.60
C MET A 145 -18.31 3.18 0.31
N GLY A 146 -19.27 2.55 -0.35
CA GLY A 146 -20.54 3.16 -0.71
C GLY A 146 -20.44 4.27 -1.76
N VAL A 147 -19.30 4.42 -2.44
CA VAL A 147 -19.08 5.47 -3.46
C VAL A 147 -19.85 5.16 -4.74
N VAL A 148 -20.00 3.86 -5.05
CA VAL A 148 -20.74 3.38 -6.21
C VAL A 148 -21.48 2.09 -5.85
N GLY A 149 -22.69 1.91 -6.38
CA GLY A 149 -23.44 0.67 -6.17
C GLY A 149 -22.89 -0.49 -6.99
N GLU A 150 -23.04 -1.71 -6.49
CA GLU A 150 -22.61 -2.93 -7.21
C GLU A 150 -23.27 -3.08 -8.59
N LYS A 151 -24.56 -2.75 -8.70
CA LYS A 151 -25.32 -2.82 -9.96
C LYS A 151 -25.09 -1.65 -10.91
N HIS A 152 -24.32 -0.65 -10.50
CA HIS A 152 -24.01 0.50 -11.32
C HIS A 152 -23.22 0.10 -12.56
N LEU A 153 -23.45 0.74 -13.71
CA LEU A 153 -22.80 0.41 -14.98
C LEU A 153 -21.26 0.41 -14.86
N PHE A 154 -20.71 1.39 -14.16
CA PHE A 154 -19.26 1.45 -13.90
C PHE A 154 -18.75 0.20 -13.19
N SER A 155 -19.42 -0.25 -12.13
CA SER A 155 -19.03 -1.45 -11.37
C SER A 155 -19.08 -2.68 -12.26
N ARG A 156 -20.15 -2.85 -13.04
CA ARG A 156 -20.31 -3.98 -13.98
C ARG A 156 -19.21 -4.01 -15.05
N VAL A 157 -18.88 -2.84 -15.62
CA VAL A 157 -17.79 -2.73 -16.61
C VAL A 157 -16.45 -3.07 -15.96
N MET A 158 -16.17 -2.55 -14.78
CA MET A 158 -14.90 -2.82 -14.06
C MET A 158 -14.79 -4.28 -13.63
N PHE A 159 -15.89 -4.93 -13.19
CA PHE A 159 -15.89 -6.37 -12.93
C PHE A 159 -15.58 -7.18 -14.19
N ALA A 160 -16.14 -6.82 -15.33
CA ALA A 160 -15.84 -7.48 -16.61
C ALA A 160 -14.36 -7.28 -17.00
N VAL A 161 -13.83 -6.08 -16.83
CA VAL A 161 -12.40 -5.77 -17.05
C VAL A 161 -11.51 -6.60 -16.12
N ASN A 162 -11.82 -6.66 -14.83
CA ASN A 162 -11.05 -7.45 -13.87
C ASN A 162 -11.06 -8.94 -14.23
N ARG A 163 -12.22 -9.51 -14.52
CA ARG A 163 -12.32 -10.92 -14.95
C ARG A 163 -11.48 -11.18 -16.19
N TYR A 164 -11.57 -10.30 -17.19
CA TYR A 164 -10.74 -10.41 -18.39
C TYR A 164 -9.24 -10.38 -18.04
N VAL A 165 -8.81 -9.40 -17.24
CA VAL A 165 -7.41 -9.23 -16.81
C VAL A 165 -6.94 -10.45 -16.03
N PHE A 166 -7.71 -10.91 -15.04
CA PHE A 166 -7.36 -12.07 -14.24
C PHE A 166 -7.24 -13.35 -15.05
N CYS A 167 -8.13 -13.56 -16.03
CA CYS A 167 -8.03 -14.69 -16.96
C CYS A 167 -6.75 -14.65 -17.81
N HIS A 168 -6.25 -13.45 -18.14
CA HIS A 168 -5.10 -13.29 -19.04
C HIS A 168 -3.76 -13.10 -18.33
N ALA A 169 -3.73 -12.80 -17.02
CA ALA A 169 -2.49 -12.67 -16.28
C ALA A 169 -1.85 -14.05 -16.02
N ASP A 170 -0.57 -14.23 -16.33
CA ASP A 170 0.18 -15.45 -15.99
C ASP A 170 0.44 -15.53 -14.48
N ARG A 171 0.53 -14.39 -13.80
CA ARG A 171 0.56 -14.28 -12.33
C ARG A 171 -0.11 -12.99 -11.89
N ILE A 172 -0.77 -13.07 -10.74
CA ILE A 172 -1.32 -11.93 -10.01
C ILE A 172 -0.58 -11.87 -8.69
N VAL A 173 0.04 -10.74 -8.39
CA VAL A 173 0.72 -10.51 -7.12
C VAL A 173 -0.20 -9.68 -6.23
N VAL A 174 -0.48 -10.19 -5.03
CA VAL A 174 -1.30 -9.53 -4.00
C VAL A 174 -0.49 -9.32 -2.73
N LEU A 175 -0.94 -8.42 -1.87
CA LEU A 175 -0.19 -8.02 -0.67
C LEU A 175 -0.46 -8.90 0.55
N GLY A 176 -1.59 -9.63 0.57
CA GLY A 176 -2.01 -10.43 1.70
C GLY A 176 -2.75 -11.71 1.30
N ARG A 177 -2.83 -12.65 2.25
CA ARG A 177 -3.58 -13.91 2.11
C ARG A 177 -5.08 -13.68 2.02
N ASP A 178 -5.58 -12.63 2.65
CA ASP A 178 -6.95 -12.16 2.58
C ASP A 178 -7.32 -11.69 1.16
N MET A 179 -6.46 -10.90 0.53
CA MET A 179 -6.63 -10.51 -0.87
C MET A 179 -6.62 -11.71 -1.82
N ARG A 180 -5.72 -12.69 -1.58
CA ARG A 180 -5.71 -13.95 -2.35
C ARG A 180 -7.03 -14.68 -2.21
N GLN A 181 -7.54 -14.83 -0.99
CA GLN A 181 -8.80 -15.50 -0.72
C GLN A 181 -9.97 -14.80 -1.42
N HIS A 182 -10.01 -13.46 -1.37
CA HIS A 182 -11.02 -12.68 -2.05
C HIS A 182 -11.01 -12.89 -3.58
N LEU A 183 -9.81 -12.94 -4.21
CA LEU A 183 -9.72 -13.21 -5.65
C LEU A 183 -10.22 -14.61 -6.02
N ILE A 184 -9.96 -15.60 -5.19
CA ILE A 184 -10.47 -16.98 -5.41
C ILE A 184 -11.99 -17.00 -5.31
N GLU A 185 -12.56 -16.41 -4.26
CA GLU A 185 -14.00 -16.47 -3.96
C GLU A 185 -14.85 -15.58 -4.88
N ALA A 186 -14.41 -14.33 -5.12
CA ALA A 186 -15.21 -13.37 -5.87
C ALA A 186 -14.97 -13.38 -7.38
N TYR A 187 -13.79 -13.84 -7.82
CA TYR A 187 -13.39 -13.78 -9.23
C TYR A 187 -13.01 -15.14 -9.83
N ASP A 188 -13.09 -16.23 -9.06
CA ASP A 188 -12.76 -17.59 -9.48
C ASP A 188 -11.33 -17.71 -10.05
N VAL A 189 -10.39 -17.01 -9.43
CA VAL A 189 -8.97 -17.05 -9.84
C VAL A 189 -8.31 -18.28 -9.25
N GLU A 190 -7.64 -19.07 -10.08
CA GLU A 190 -6.89 -20.26 -9.68
C GLU A 190 -5.79 -19.87 -8.66
N ASN A 191 -5.72 -20.60 -7.53
CA ASN A 191 -4.78 -20.33 -6.45
C ASN A 191 -3.31 -20.29 -6.91
N GLU A 192 -2.92 -21.17 -7.84
CA GLU A 192 -1.58 -21.29 -8.39
C GLU A 192 -1.14 -20.05 -9.19
N ARG A 193 -2.10 -19.25 -9.65
CA ARG A 193 -1.84 -18.02 -10.39
C ARG A 193 -1.66 -16.81 -9.49
N ILE A 194 -1.91 -16.94 -8.18
CA ILE A 194 -1.79 -15.85 -7.22
C ILE A 194 -0.52 -16.03 -6.40
N ALA A 195 0.32 -15.02 -6.37
CA ALA A 195 1.49 -14.92 -5.51
C ALA A 195 1.25 -13.87 -4.42
N VAL A 196 1.50 -14.21 -3.16
CA VAL A 196 1.44 -13.24 -2.05
C VAL A 196 2.84 -12.70 -1.82
N LEU A 197 3.07 -11.44 -2.18
CA LEU A 197 4.32 -10.72 -1.95
C LEU A 197 4.00 -9.37 -1.29
N PRO A 198 4.45 -9.15 -0.05
CA PRO A 198 4.14 -7.94 0.70
C PRO A 198 4.90 -6.72 0.16
N ASN A 199 4.52 -5.54 0.63
CA ASN A 199 5.34 -4.35 0.52
C ASN A 199 6.39 -4.31 1.65
N TRP A 200 7.14 -3.20 1.74
CA TRP A 200 8.20 -2.97 2.73
C TRP A 200 8.15 -1.55 3.29
N ALA A 201 8.90 -1.33 4.36
CA ALA A 201 9.03 -0.03 5.01
C ALA A 201 9.79 0.98 4.13
N PRO A 202 9.56 2.30 4.30
CA PRO A 202 10.47 3.33 3.80
C PRO A 202 11.89 3.16 4.38
N ASP A 203 12.89 3.56 3.60
CA ASP A 203 14.29 3.54 4.06
C ASP A 203 14.53 4.49 5.24
N GLY A 204 15.54 4.19 6.05
CA GLY A 204 16.03 5.04 7.13
C GLY A 204 15.28 4.92 8.45
N ILE A 205 14.31 4.01 8.58
CA ILE A 205 13.72 3.68 9.89
C ILE A 205 14.73 2.84 10.66
N VAL A 206 15.14 3.37 11.83
CA VAL A 206 16.08 2.70 12.72
C VAL A 206 15.32 2.09 13.88
N TYR A 207 15.55 0.81 14.12
CA TYR A 207 15.08 0.14 15.34
C TYR A 207 15.97 0.52 16.52
N GLU A 208 15.33 0.96 17.57
CA GLU A 208 15.98 1.16 18.87
C GLU A 208 15.15 0.42 19.92
N GLU A 209 15.78 -0.54 20.59
CA GLU A 209 15.11 -1.21 21.70
C GLU A 209 14.84 -0.18 22.80
N ARG A 210 13.58 -0.14 23.26
CA ARG A 210 13.17 0.86 24.25
C ARG A 210 12.39 0.20 25.38
N LEU A 211 12.82 0.52 26.60
CA LEU A 211 12.04 0.29 27.80
C LEU A 211 11.41 1.62 28.23
N ARG A 212 10.10 1.70 28.21
CA ARG A 212 9.38 2.89 28.64
C ARG A 212 9.52 3.08 30.14
N THR A 213 9.92 4.28 30.56
CA THR A 213 10.12 4.63 31.98
C THR A 213 9.34 5.87 32.42
N LYS A 214 8.65 6.54 31.51
CA LYS A 214 7.99 7.84 31.75
C LYS A 214 6.60 7.91 31.14
N GLU A 215 5.71 8.65 31.77
CA GLU A 215 4.44 9.10 31.23
C GLU A 215 4.63 10.31 30.27
N PRO A 216 3.71 10.55 29.32
CA PRO A 216 2.56 9.70 28.96
C PRO A 216 2.95 8.51 28.09
N PHE A 217 2.09 7.48 28.05
CA PHE A 217 2.16 6.39 27.07
C PHE A 217 1.70 6.90 25.70
N ARG A 218 2.59 6.83 24.70
CA ARG A 218 2.37 7.45 23.39
C ARG A 218 1.94 6.46 22.35
N ILE A 219 0.71 6.62 21.84
CA ILE A 219 0.17 5.86 20.72
C ILE A 219 0.28 6.73 19.47
N LEU A 220 0.89 6.22 18.42
CA LEU A 220 1.09 6.95 17.17
C LEU A 220 0.35 6.31 16.00
N TYR A 221 -0.47 7.11 15.32
CA TYR A 221 -0.92 6.85 13.97
C TYR A 221 -0.22 7.81 13.01
N ALA A 222 0.47 7.29 11.98
CA ALA A 222 1.18 8.13 11.03
C ALA A 222 0.89 7.71 9.58
N GLY A 223 0.32 8.63 8.81
CA GLY A 223 -0.06 8.41 7.41
C GLY A 223 -1.33 9.14 7.02
N ASN A 224 -1.90 8.78 5.88
CA ASN A 224 -3.15 9.36 5.41
C ASN A 224 -4.32 9.07 6.38
N LEU A 225 -5.00 10.11 6.85
CA LEU A 225 -6.22 10.05 7.65
C LEU A 225 -7.44 9.87 6.71
N GLY A 226 -7.40 8.77 5.94
CA GLY A 226 -8.38 8.48 4.90
C GLY A 226 -9.57 7.69 5.42
N ARG A 227 -10.64 7.65 4.64
CA ARG A 227 -11.90 6.95 4.96
C ARG A 227 -11.79 5.43 5.01
N PHE A 228 -10.62 4.85 4.84
CA PHE A 228 -10.35 3.42 4.96
C PHE A 228 -10.10 3.00 6.41
N HIS A 229 -10.14 3.93 7.36
CA HIS A 229 -9.69 3.74 8.72
C HIS A 229 -10.76 4.12 9.74
N ASP A 230 -11.05 3.23 10.66
CA ASP A 230 -11.84 3.49 11.87
C ASP A 230 -10.91 4.04 12.96
N LEU A 231 -10.68 5.35 12.93
CA LEU A 231 -9.81 6.03 13.89
C LEU A 231 -10.59 6.70 15.03
N GLY A 232 -11.90 6.88 14.85
CA GLY A 232 -12.79 7.47 15.84
C GLY A 232 -12.85 6.65 17.12
N LEU A 233 -12.84 5.32 17.00
CA LEU A 233 -12.79 4.40 18.14
C LEU A 233 -11.60 4.71 19.07
N ALA A 234 -10.41 4.95 18.50
CA ALA A 234 -9.23 5.25 19.30
C ALA A 234 -9.34 6.60 20.03
N VAL A 235 -9.94 7.62 19.39
CA VAL A 235 -10.19 8.92 20.01
C VAL A 235 -11.15 8.78 21.19
N GLU A 236 -12.25 8.03 21.00
CA GLU A 236 -13.22 7.75 22.04
C GLU A 236 -12.60 6.99 23.20
N ALA A 237 -11.87 5.91 22.92
CA ALA A 237 -11.24 5.07 23.92
C ALA A 237 -10.22 5.80 24.80
N VAL A 238 -9.46 6.75 24.24
CA VAL A 238 -8.46 7.48 25.05
C VAL A 238 -9.03 8.70 25.76
N ARG A 239 -10.28 9.11 25.49
CA ARG A 239 -10.88 10.33 26.03
C ARG A 239 -10.75 10.44 27.55
N GLU A 240 -11.04 9.36 28.24
CA GLU A 240 -11.02 9.29 29.71
C GLU A 240 -9.79 8.55 30.28
N THR A 241 -8.83 8.20 29.41
CA THR A 241 -7.65 7.42 29.81
C THR A 241 -6.51 8.36 30.20
N ALA A 242 -6.32 8.59 31.49
CA ALA A 242 -5.22 9.42 32.00
C ALA A 242 -3.85 8.79 31.67
N GLY A 243 -2.83 9.65 31.45
CA GLY A 243 -1.45 9.20 31.20
C GLY A 243 -1.22 8.58 29.82
N VAL A 244 -2.15 8.73 28.87
CA VAL A 244 -2.03 8.33 27.47
C VAL A 244 -1.96 9.58 26.58
N GLU A 245 -1.17 9.56 25.53
CA GLU A 245 -1.14 10.56 24.46
C GLU A 245 -1.36 9.87 23.12
N LEU A 246 -2.44 10.22 22.42
CA LEU A 246 -2.72 9.76 21.07
C LEU A 246 -2.28 10.80 20.06
N ARG A 247 -1.40 10.40 19.14
CA ARG A 247 -0.85 11.28 18.10
C ARG A 247 -1.31 10.84 16.72
N PHE A 248 -1.87 11.77 15.97
CA PHE A 248 -2.14 11.62 14.54
C PHE A 248 -1.15 12.48 13.75
N VAL A 249 -0.38 11.86 12.88
CA VAL A 249 0.57 12.52 11.98
C VAL A 249 0.12 12.31 10.54
N GLY A 250 -0.29 13.36 9.85
CA GLY A 250 -0.74 13.30 8.46
C GLY A 250 -1.93 14.19 8.15
N GLU A 251 -2.42 14.03 6.95
CA GLU A 251 -3.59 14.70 6.40
C GLU A 251 -4.58 13.67 5.85
N GLY A 252 -5.82 14.07 5.60
CA GLY A 252 -6.82 13.20 4.99
C GLY A 252 -8.25 13.60 5.31
N ALA A 253 -9.18 12.92 4.67
CA ALA A 253 -10.61 13.26 4.70
C ALA A 253 -11.26 13.14 6.09
N LEU A 254 -10.69 12.35 7.00
CA LEU A 254 -11.20 12.19 8.38
C LEU A 254 -10.62 13.21 9.37
N LYS A 255 -9.64 14.04 8.97
CA LYS A 255 -8.92 14.89 9.93
C LYS A 255 -9.83 15.84 10.68
N GLU A 256 -10.70 16.56 9.97
CA GLU A 256 -11.62 17.52 10.60
C GLU A 256 -12.63 16.84 11.53
N GLU A 257 -13.15 15.69 11.14
CA GLU A 257 -14.07 14.89 11.95
C GLU A 257 -13.39 14.41 13.23
N LEU A 258 -12.18 13.85 13.13
CA LEU A 258 -11.39 13.40 14.28
C LEU A 258 -11.02 14.56 15.22
N GLN A 259 -10.71 15.74 14.67
CA GLN A 259 -10.45 16.94 15.47
C GLN A 259 -11.70 17.40 16.22
N ALA A 260 -12.87 17.37 15.56
CA ALA A 260 -14.14 17.68 16.22
C ALA A 260 -14.47 16.66 17.31
N GLN A 261 -14.26 15.37 17.06
CA GLN A 261 -14.44 14.30 18.05
C GLN A 261 -13.46 14.44 19.23
N ALA A 262 -12.23 14.89 19.01
CA ALA A 262 -11.22 15.12 20.03
C ALA A 262 -11.37 16.46 20.77
N ALA A 263 -12.42 17.23 20.49
CA ALA A 263 -12.62 18.53 21.13
C ALA A 263 -12.67 18.40 22.66
N GLY A 264 -11.85 19.23 23.36
CA GLY A 264 -11.71 19.19 24.81
C GLY A 264 -10.78 18.08 25.35
N VAL A 265 -10.20 17.24 24.50
CA VAL A 265 -9.28 16.15 24.90
C VAL A 265 -7.84 16.58 24.61
N SER A 266 -7.16 17.19 25.58
CA SER A 266 -5.83 17.81 25.40
C SER A 266 -4.68 16.85 25.07
N HIS A 267 -4.86 15.56 25.34
CA HIS A 267 -3.88 14.50 25.09
C HIS A 267 -4.06 13.79 23.75
N VAL A 268 -5.03 14.22 22.90
CA VAL A 268 -5.11 13.86 21.50
C VAL A 268 -4.52 14.97 20.65
N ARG A 269 -3.46 14.68 19.90
CA ARG A 269 -2.69 15.68 19.15
C ARG A 269 -2.64 15.37 17.67
N PHE A 270 -2.76 16.41 16.83
CA PHE A 270 -2.71 16.32 15.38
C PHE A 270 -1.50 17.09 14.84
N TYR A 271 -0.75 16.43 13.97
CA TYR A 271 0.40 16.98 13.26
C TYR A 271 0.17 16.87 11.75
N PRO A 272 0.67 17.83 10.95
CA PRO A 272 0.61 17.70 9.48
C PRO A 272 1.53 16.58 8.99
N PHE A 273 1.60 16.39 7.67
CA PHE A 273 2.67 15.58 7.11
C PHE A 273 4.04 16.12 7.52
N LEU A 274 4.88 15.23 8.00
CA LEU A 274 6.23 15.56 8.47
C LEU A 274 7.28 15.17 7.43
N GLU A 275 8.36 15.94 7.39
CA GLU A 275 9.58 15.55 6.68
C GLU A 275 10.19 14.30 7.33
N GLN A 276 11.00 13.57 6.56
CA GLN A 276 11.50 12.25 6.93
C GLN A 276 12.14 12.18 8.32
N ALA A 277 12.99 13.15 8.66
CA ALA A 277 13.66 13.17 9.97
C ALA A 277 12.68 13.31 11.13
N ALA A 278 11.71 14.25 11.02
CA ALA A 278 10.66 14.44 12.01
C ALA A 278 9.70 13.25 12.10
N TYR A 279 9.37 12.63 10.96
CA TYR A 279 8.60 11.40 10.93
C TYR A 279 9.29 10.26 11.68
N HIS A 280 10.59 10.06 11.45
CA HIS A 280 11.38 9.04 12.16
C HIS A 280 11.44 9.33 13.67
N GLU A 281 11.50 10.61 14.07
CA GLU A 281 11.44 10.97 15.50
C GLU A 281 10.08 10.61 16.11
N GLN A 282 8.97 10.83 15.42
CA GLN A 282 7.66 10.38 15.89
C GLN A 282 7.63 8.86 16.09
N LEU A 283 8.16 8.09 15.12
CA LEU A 283 8.24 6.63 15.24
C LEU A 283 9.09 6.22 16.48
N ARG A 284 10.26 6.84 16.69
CA ARG A 284 11.13 6.53 17.83
C ARG A 284 10.49 6.88 19.17
N SER A 285 9.77 8.00 19.22
CA SER A 285 9.15 8.48 20.47
C SER A 285 7.87 7.75 20.86
N ALA A 286 7.28 6.96 19.97
CA ALA A 286 6.09 6.19 20.23
C ALA A 286 6.36 4.97 21.14
N ASP A 287 5.38 4.62 21.97
CA ASP A 287 5.38 3.41 22.80
C ASP A 287 4.55 2.28 22.14
N ALA A 288 3.55 2.64 21.32
CA ALA A 288 2.77 1.74 20.48
C ALA A 288 2.35 2.43 19.18
N PHE A 289 2.04 1.64 18.16
CA PHE A 289 1.50 2.12 16.89
C PHE A 289 0.04 1.74 16.73
N LEU A 290 -0.73 2.65 16.17
CA LEU A 290 -2.12 2.41 15.77
C LEU A 290 -2.20 2.20 14.26
N VAL A 291 -2.83 1.12 13.85
CA VAL A 291 -3.21 0.88 12.46
C VAL A 291 -4.69 0.48 12.42
N SER A 292 -5.38 0.86 11.38
CA SER A 292 -6.79 0.51 11.23
C SER A 292 -7.11 0.20 9.77
N LEU A 293 -8.10 -0.66 9.57
CA LEU A 293 -8.73 -0.92 8.29
C LEU A 293 -10.22 -1.19 8.57
N GLU A 294 -11.10 -0.45 7.90
CA GLU A 294 -12.55 -0.63 8.01
C GLU A 294 -12.97 -2.08 7.71
N ALA A 295 -13.96 -2.62 8.42
CA ALA A 295 -14.40 -4.00 8.33
C ALA A 295 -14.71 -4.45 6.89
N HIS A 296 -15.41 -3.60 6.16
CA HIS A 296 -15.82 -3.85 4.77
C HIS A 296 -14.70 -3.80 3.73
N LEU A 297 -13.47 -3.46 4.15
CA LEU A 297 -12.27 -3.44 3.28
C LEU A 297 -11.36 -4.65 3.49
N SER A 298 -11.75 -5.62 4.30
CA SER A 298 -11.04 -6.89 4.46
C SER A 298 -10.86 -7.59 3.11
N GLY A 299 -9.62 -7.99 2.78
CA GLY A 299 -9.30 -8.63 1.50
C GLY A 299 -9.19 -7.70 0.29
N LEU A 300 -9.34 -6.38 0.47
CA LEU A 300 -9.30 -5.42 -0.65
C LEU A 300 -8.04 -4.56 -0.67
N ALA A 301 -7.40 -4.33 0.48
CA ALA A 301 -6.19 -3.54 0.62
C ALA A 301 -5.41 -3.92 1.89
N VAL A 302 -4.10 -3.64 1.90
CA VAL A 302 -3.26 -3.78 3.11
C VAL A 302 -2.65 -2.42 3.46
N PRO A 303 -2.83 -1.90 4.69
CA PRO A 303 -2.30 -0.62 5.10
C PRO A 303 -0.77 -0.57 5.04
N SER A 304 -0.20 0.28 4.19
CA SER A 304 1.25 0.36 3.96
C SER A 304 2.06 0.78 5.20
N LYS A 305 1.45 1.50 6.14
CA LYS A 305 2.07 1.91 7.41
C LYS A 305 2.45 0.74 8.31
N PHE A 306 1.77 -0.40 8.16
CA PHE A 306 2.06 -1.63 8.90
C PHE A 306 3.54 -2.04 8.78
N TYR A 307 4.10 -1.97 7.59
CA TYR A 307 5.51 -2.32 7.35
C TYR A 307 6.49 -1.36 8.05
N ALA A 308 6.17 -0.06 8.08
CA ALA A 308 6.97 0.93 8.81
C ALA A 308 6.95 0.68 10.32
N TYR A 309 5.81 0.27 10.86
CA TYR A 309 5.62 -0.06 12.26
C TYR A 309 6.38 -1.33 12.66
N LEU A 310 6.38 -2.34 11.80
CA LEU A 310 7.22 -3.52 11.99
C LEU A 310 8.71 -3.15 12.07
N ALA A 311 9.18 -2.32 11.12
CA ALA A 311 10.57 -1.87 11.07
C ALA A 311 10.97 -1.08 12.32
N ALA A 312 10.09 -0.20 12.81
CA ALA A 312 10.33 0.61 14.00
C ALA A 312 10.25 -0.19 15.33
N GLY A 313 9.61 -1.37 15.32
CA GLY A 313 9.65 -2.32 16.42
C GLY A 313 8.98 -1.85 17.70
N ARG A 314 7.70 -1.53 17.65
CA ARG A 314 6.82 -1.28 18.80
C ARG A 314 5.57 -2.15 18.71
N PRO A 315 4.83 -2.38 19.82
CA PRO A 315 3.53 -3.03 19.78
C PRO A 315 2.60 -2.35 18.78
N ILE A 316 1.85 -3.15 18.03
CA ILE A 316 0.87 -2.66 17.07
C ILE A 316 -0.53 -2.90 17.62
N LEU A 317 -1.32 -1.83 17.76
CA LEU A 317 -2.75 -1.87 18.00
C LEU A 317 -3.45 -1.81 16.64
N ALA A 318 -4.15 -2.87 16.28
CA ALA A 318 -4.88 -2.94 15.02
C ALA A 318 -6.38 -2.91 15.27
N ILE A 319 -7.08 -1.90 14.75
CA ILE A 319 -8.54 -1.91 14.68
C ILE A 319 -8.90 -2.51 13.33
N ALA A 320 -9.32 -3.78 13.33
CA ALA A 320 -9.56 -4.53 12.10
C ALA A 320 -10.31 -5.85 12.37
N GLU A 321 -10.89 -6.41 11.30
CA GLU A 321 -11.40 -7.77 11.29
C GLU A 321 -10.27 -8.80 11.41
N GLU A 322 -10.51 -9.90 12.12
CA GLU A 322 -9.55 -11.00 12.30
C GLU A 322 -9.12 -11.67 10.98
N THR A 323 -9.94 -11.54 9.95
CA THR A 323 -9.68 -12.08 8.60
C THR A 323 -8.64 -11.32 7.81
N THR A 324 -8.34 -10.07 8.18
CA THR A 324 -7.35 -9.25 7.48
C THR A 324 -5.94 -9.81 7.61
N GLU A 325 -5.11 -9.66 6.57
CA GLU A 325 -3.70 -10.08 6.63
C GLU A 325 -2.97 -9.48 7.82
N MET A 326 -3.21 -8.20 8.08
CA MET A 326 -2.60 -7.50 9.19
C MET A 326 -2.96 -8.13 10.55
N ALA A 327 -4.23 -8.41 10.81
CA ALA A 327 -4.68 -9.03 12.05
C ALA A 327 -4.10 -10.44 12.21
N ARG A 328 -4.11 -11.24 11.14
CA ARG A 328 -3.50 -12.59 11.13
C ARG A 328 -2.03 -12.54 11.51
N VAL A 329 -1.25 -11.67 10.87
CA VAL A 329 0.19 -11.53 11.16
C VAL A 329 0.42 -11.07 12.60
N ILE A 330 -0.38 -10.13 13.12
CA ILE A 330 -0.29 -9.67 14.51
C ILE A 330 -0.51 -10.84 15.49
N ARG A 331 -1.51 -11.68 15.25
CA ARG A 331 -1.83 -12.84 16.09
C ARG A 331 -0.77 -13.94 16.00
N GLU A 332 -0.43 -14.34 14.77
CA GLU A 332 0.52 -15.43 14.50
C GLU A 332 1.91 -15.14 15.09
N GLU A 333 2.39 -13.91 14.91
CA GLU A 333 3.73 -13.49 15.32
C GLU A 333 3.77 -12.82 16.71
N LYS A 334 2.61 -12.64 17.35
CA LYS A 334 2.46 -12.02 18.68
C LYS A 334 3.16 -10.67 18.79
N ILE A 335 2.89 -9.79 17.82
CA ILE A 335 3.54 -8.48 17.66
C ILE A 335 2.63 -7.30 18.03
N GLY A 336 1.51 -7.57 18.66
CA GLY A 336 0.55 -6.56 19.07
C GLY A 336 -0.80 -7.15 19.42
N PHE A 337 -1.83 -6.33 19.27
CA PHE A 337 -3.19 -6.66 19.67
C PHE A 337 -4.17 -6.28 18.56
N VAL A 338 -5.20 -7.09 18.38
CA VAL A 338 -6.30 -6.83 17.44
C VAL A 338 -7.53 -6.43 18.25
N ILE A 339 -8.09 -5.29 17.89
CA ILE A 339 -9.27 -4.69 18.51
C ILE A 339 -10.40 -4.75 17.49
N HIS A 340 -11.55 -5.25 17.90
CA HIS A 340 -12.73 -5.28 17.03
C HIS A 340 -13.34 -3.89 16.91
N HIS A 341 -13.98 -3.63 15.77
CA HIS A 341 -14.72 -2.39 15.56
C HIS A 341 -15.77 -2.18 16.65
N GLY A 342 -15.86 -0.96 17.18
CA GLY A 342 -16.79 -0.61 18.25
C GLY A 342 -16.37 -1.02 19.68
N ASP A 343 -15.29 -1.80 19.83
CA ASP A 343 -14.85 -2.30 21.16
C ASP A 343 -13.86 -1.32 21.84
N THR A 344 -14.37 -0.18 22.30
CA THR A 344 -13.59 0.82 23.04
C THR A 344 -13.08 0.26 24.38
N ALA A 345 -13.82 -0.64 25.01
CA ALA A 345 -13.44 -1.25 26.29
C ALA A 345 -12.21 -2.14 26.14
N LEU A 346 -12.16 -2.98 25.08
CA LEU A 346 -10.99 -3.80 24.77
C LEU A 346 -9.78 -2.92 24.44
N PHE A 347 -9.98 -1.83 23.69
CA PHE A 347 -8.90 -0.88 23.39
C PHE A 347 -8.30 -0.31 24.69
N GLN A 348 -9.16 0.20 25.60
CA GLN A 348 -8.73 0.76 26.89
C GLN A 348 -7.99 -0.28 27.74
N ALA A 349 -8.56 -1.46 27.92
CA ALA A 349 -7.93 -2.54 28.67
C ALA A 349 -6.57 -2.93 28.11
N THR A 350 -6.45 -2.99 26.78
CA THR A 350 -5.20 -3.31 26.10
C THR A 350 -4.14 -2.21 26.31
N VAL A 351 -4.52 -0.94 26.21
CA VAL A 351 -3.64 0.18 26.50
C VAL A 351 -3.15 0.18 27.95
N ASP A 352 -4.05 -0.09 28.90
CA ASP A 352 -3.69 -0.18 30.32
C ASP A 352 -2.75 -1.36 30.60
N GLN A 353 -2.99 -2.52 29.99
CA GLN A 353 -2.07 -3.66 30.05
C GLN A 353 -0.66 -3.29 29.56
N MET A 354 -0.56 -2.62 28.42
CA MET A 354 0.73 -2.18 27.86
C MET A 354 1.42 -1.15 28.75
N ARG A 355 0.67 -0.22 29.33
CA ARG A 355 1.22 0.80 30.24
C ARG A 355 1.81 0.18 31.50
N GLN A 356 1.14 -0.82 32.06
CA GLN A 356 1.56 -1.53 33.28
C GLN A 356 2.68 -2.53 33.03
N SER A 357 2.95 -2.89 31.77
CA SER A 357 3.91 -3.94 31.40
C SER A 357 4.94 -3.47 30.35
N PRO A 358 5.88 -2.58 30.71
CA PRO A 358 6.90 -2.08 29.78
C PRO A 358 7.76 -3.19 29.16
N GLU A 359 8.04 -4.25 29.91
CA GLU A 359 8.79 -5.42 29.43
C GLU A 359 8.04 -6.17 28.35
N LEU A 360 6.72 -6.33 28.48
CA LEU A 360 5.87 -6.92 27.46
C LEU A 360 5.93 -6.09 26.16
N CYS A 361 5.84 -4.77 26.26
CA CYS A 361 5.94 -3.88 25.11
C CYS A 361 7.31 -4.00 24.43
N ARG A 362 8.39 -4.09 25.20
CA ARG A 362 9.75 -4.28 24.68
C ARG A 362 9.87 -5.60 23.92
N GLU A 363 9.36 -6.69 24.51
CA GLU A 363 9.41 -8.01 23.89
C GLU A 363 8.59 -8.08 22.60
N ILE A 364 7.36 -7.52 22.61
CA ILE A 364 6.50 -7.40 21.42
C ILE A 364 7.21 -6.60 20.33
N GLY A 365 7.80 -5.46 20.68
CA GLY A 365 8.55 -4.61 19.74
C GLY A 365 9.74 -5.33 19.11
N ARG A 366 10.49 -6.11 19.89
CA ARG A 366 11.60 -6.94 19.39
C ARG A 366 11.11 -7.99 18.41
N ARG A 367 9.97 -8.66 18.70
CA ARG A 367 9.35 -9.63 17.76
C ARG A 367 8.91 -8.96 16.47
N ALA A 368 8.30 -7.79 16.55
CA ALA A 368 7.87 -7.02 15.37
C ALA A 368 9.06 -6.66 14.47
N HIS A 369 10.15 -6.15 15.04
CA HIS A 369 11.35 -5.86 14.27
C HIS A 369 12.01 -7.12 13.71
N SER A 370 12.11 -8.19 14.49
CA SER A 370 12.66 -9.48 14.03
C SER A 370 11.84 -10.04 12.84
N LEU A 371 10.53 -9.89 12.88
CA LEU A 371 9.65 -10.27 11.76
C LEU A 371 9.94 -9.42 10.52
N TYR A 372 10.09 -8.08 10.68
CA TYR A 372 10.48 -7.20 9.59
C TYR A 372 11.79 -7.65 8.93
N GLU A 373 12.82 -7.88 9.73
CA GLU A 373 14.14 -8.32 9.25
C GLU A 373 14.08 -9.65 8.50
N ARG A 374 13.23 -10.57 8.94
CA ARG A 374 13.10 -11.92 8.38
C ARG A 374 12.26 -11.96 7.11
N MET A 375 11.22 -11.11 6.97
CA MET A 375 10.22 -11.27 5.92
C MET A 375 9.93 -10.02 5.09
N TYR A 376 10.08 -8.81 5.66
CA TYR A 376 9.57 -7.57 5.06
C TYR A 376 10.66 -6.58 4.65
N ARG A 377 11.94 -6.96 4.75
CA ARG A 377 13.03 -6.14 4.22
C ARG A 377 12.91 -6.01 2.71
N LYS A 378 13.15 -4.81 2.23
CA LYS A 378 13.10 -4.46 0.80
C LYS A 378 13.89 -5.46 -0.07
N GLU A 379 15.10 -5.79 0.32
CA GLU A 379 15.99 -6.69 -0.43
C GLU A 379 15.42 -8.10 -0.55
N LEU A 380 14.80 -8.61 0.52
CA LEU A 380 14.19 -9.94 0.53
C LEU A 380 12.94 -10.00 -0.37
N VAL A 381 12.10 -8.98 -0.28
CA VAL A 381 10.91 -8.91 -1.12
C VAL A 381 11.28 -8.74 -2.59
N ILE A 382 12.23 -7.86 -2.93
CA ILE A 382 12.72 -7.69 -4.30
C ILE A 382 13.32 -9.01 -4.83
N LYS A 383 14.06 -9.75 -4.01
CA LYS A 383 14.58 -11.08 -4.37
C LYS A 383 13.45 -12.07 -4.68
N SER A 384 12.34 -12.01 -3.91
CA SER A 384 11.17 -12.86 -4.15
C SER A 384 10.48 -12.51 -5.48
N TYR A 385 10.36 -11.23 -5.81
CA TYR A 385 9.89 -10.78 -7.12
C TYR A 385 10.80 -11.25 -8.25
N ALA A 386 12.12 -11.13 -8.08
CA ALA A 386 13.08 -11.60 -9.08
C ALA A 386 12.93 -13.11 -9.35
N LYS A 387 12.83 -13.91 -8.28
CA LYS A 387 12.60 -15.36 -8.38
C LYS A 387 11.29 -15.68 -9.12
N LEU A 388 10.18 -14.98 -8.78
CA LEU A 388 8.90 -15.14 -9.47
C LEU A 388 9.02 -14.85 -10.96
N PHE A 389 9.68 -13.72 -11.32
CA PHE A 389 9.86 -13.32 -12.71
C PHE A 389 10.73 -14.30 -13.48
N GLU A 390 11.76 -14.84 -12.83
CA GLU A 390 12.63 -15.87 -13.38
C GLU A 390 11.90 -17.18 -13.67
N GLN A 391 11.11 -17.66 -12.74
CA GLN A 391 10.30 -18.87 -12.91
C GLN A 391 9.31 -18.76 -14.06
N LEU A 392 8.69 -17.60 -14.25
CA LEU A 392 7.76 -17.38 -15.35
C LEU A 392 8.42 -17.37 -16.74
N CYS A 393 9.67 -16.87 -16.80
CA CYS A 393 10.41 -16.82 -18.05
C CYS A 393 11.05 -18.18 -18.41
N ASN A 394 11.33 -19.05 -17.41
CA ASN A 394 11.92 -20.38 -17.60
C ASN A 394 11.08 -21.43 -16.86
N PRO A 395 9.97 -21.89 -17.45
CA PRO A 395 9.11 -22.90 -16.79
C PRO A 395 9.76 -24.29 -16.65
N SER A 396 11.02 -24.46 -17.08
CA SER A 396 11.72 -25.75 -17.09
C SER A 396 12.76 -25.91 -15.94
N MET A 397 12.71 -25.05 -14.91
CA MET A 397 13.54 -25.21 -13.69
C MET A 397 12.61 -25.54 -12.47
#